data_2e82140fd22dc0c6721ee39ac49c7ed7
#
_entry.id   2e82140fd22dc0c6721ee39ac49c7ed7
#
_cell.length_a   1.000
_cell.length_b   1.000
_cell.length_c   1.000
_cell.angle_alpha   90.00
_cell.angle_beta   90.00
_cell.angle_gamma   90.00
#
_symmetry.space_group_name_H-M   'P 1'
#
loop_
_entity.id
_entity.type
_entity.pdbx_description
1 polymer ?
#
loop_
_entity_poly.entity_id
_entity_poly.type
_entity_poly.pdbx_seq_one_letter_code
_entity_poly.pdbx_strand_id
1 'polypeptide(L)'
;ICTLGIAQALLDDAEPATTLIAWCDRYAENGGWGRAFAQWFTASKPEPYGSWGNGGAMRVSPVGFLATSEDAVITMSDAVTGITHNHPEAMASAQAVALAVYWAKHGVQASEIQQRLVTRFDYPLHLTPDDIRPGHKRTERASESVPQAISCALHAVSYEDAIRNAVSLGGDSDTIA
;
A
#
# COMPACT_ATOMS: atom_id res chain seq x y z
N ILE A 1 9.68 -4.42 6.50
CA ILE A 1 10.08 -5.77 6.02
C ILE A 1 9.43 -6.02 4.66
N CYS A 2 8.10 -6.09 4.56
CA CYS A 2 7.42 -6.45 3.31
C CYS A 2 7.76 -5.51 2.14
N THR A 3 7.81 -4.21 2.36
CA THR A 3 8.18 -3.21 1.33
C THR A 3 9.60 -3.48 0.77
N LEU A 4 10.55 -3.81 1.65
CA LEU A 4 11.92 -4.15 1.24
C LEU A 4 11.98 -5.47 0.48
N GLY A 5 11.18 -6.48 0.89
CA GLY A 5 11.06 -7.74 0.16
C GLY A 5 10.53 -7.54 -1.26
N ILE A 6 9.50 -6.72 -1.41
CA ILE A 6 8.97 -6.37 -2.75
C ILE A 6 9.98 -5.55 -3.56
N ALA A 7 10.66 -4.57 -2.93
CA ALA A 7 11.69 -3.80 -3.62
C ALA A 7 12.80 -4.70 -4.15
N GLN A 8 13.30 -5.64 -3.34
CA GLN A 8 14.32 -6.59 -3.78
C GLN A 8 13.82 -7.47 -4.92
N ALA A 9 12.60 -8.04 -4.81
CA ALA A 9 12.04 -8.87 -5.89
C ALA A 9 12.02 -8.14 -7.22
N LEU A 10 11.59 -6.87 -7.22
CA LEU A 10 11.51 -6.06 -8.43
C LEU A 10 12.88 -5.65 -8.99
N LEU A 11 13.86 -5.37 -8.12
CA LEU A 11 15.22 -5.00 -8.54
C LEU A 11 16.02 -6.17 -9.10
N ASP A 12 15.80 -7.36 -8.55
CA ASP A 12 16.51 -8.58 -8.93
C ASP A 12 15.76 -9.39 -10.02
N ASP A 13 14.62 -8.88 -10.51
CA ASP A 13 13.71 -9.60 -11.44
C ASP A 13 13.35 -11.00 -10.89
N ALA A 14 13.14 -11.09 -9.58
CA ALA A 14 12.87 -12.32 -8.87
C ALA A 14 11.38 -12.52 -8.62
N GLU A 15 10.99 -13.78 -8.34
CA GLU A 15 9.59 -14.11 -8.04
C GLU A 15 9.17 -13.46 -6.71
N PRO A 16 8.09 -12.60 -6.70
CA PRO A 16 7.73 -11.79 -5.54
C PRO A 16 7.36 -12.59 -4.29
N ALA A 17 6.63 -13.71 -4.45
CA ALA A 17 6.21 -14.51 -3.29
C ALA A 17 7.43 -15.16 -2.60
N THR A 18 8.32 -15.76 -3.37
CA THR A 18 9.54 -16.40 -2.85
C THR A 18 10.42 -15.39 -2.13
N THR A 19 10.65 -14.22 -2.71
CA THR A 19 11.47 -13.17 -2.12
C THR A 19 10.82 -12.61 -0.85
N LEU A 20 9.52 -12.36 -0.88
CA LEU A 20 8.79 -11.88 0.29
C LEU A 20 8.82 -12.88 1.45
N ILE A 21 8.65 -14.18 1.17
CA ILE A 21 8.73 -15.25 2.17
C ILE A 21 10.13 -15.27 2.81
N ALA A 22 11.19 -15.21 2.01
CA ALA A 22 12.55 -15.19 2.53
C ALA A 22 12.81 -13.99 3.48
N TRP A 23 12.24 -12.82 3.18
CA TRP A 23 12.28 -11.66 4.07
C TRP A 23 11.47 -11.88 5.35
N CYS A 24 10.26 -12.46 5.24
CA CYS A 24 9.42 -12.76 6.40
C CYS A 24 10.06 -13.80 7.33
N ASP A 25 10.65 -14.88 6.79
CA ASP A 25 11.36 -15.90 7.56
C ASP A 25 12.56 -15.32 8.30
N ARG A 26 13.35 -14.48 7.61
CA ARG A 26 14.53 -13.82 8.21
C ARG A 26 14.18 -12.94 9.41
N TYR A 27 13.00 -12.35 9.43
CA TYR A 27 12.53 -11.43 10.45
C TYR A 27 11.26 -11.92 11.15
N ALA A 28 11.03 -13.22 11.19
CA ALA A 28 9.79 -13.82 11.69
C ALA A 28 9.43 -13.37 13.12
N GLU A 29 10.43 -13.22 13.98
CA GLU A 29 10.25 -12.80 15.38
C GLU A 29 10.07 -11.27 15.55
N ASN A 30 10.33 -10.48 14.50
CA ASN A 30 10.32 -9.03 14.57
C ASN A 30 9.05 -8.40 13.96
N GLY A 31 8.16 -9.20 13.36
CA GLY A 31 6.96 -8.71 12.70
C GLY A 31 5.69 -8.91 13.52
N GLY A 32 4.83 -7.90 13.54
CA GLY A 32 3.46 -8.00 14.00
C GLY A 32 2.55 -8.56 12.91
N TRP A 33 2.79 -9.80 12.49
CA TRP A 33 2.13 -10.41 11.33
C TRP A 33 0.63 -10.61 11.54
N GLY A 34 -0.18 -10.16 10.59
CA GLY A 34 -1.58 -10.55 10.52
C GLY A 34 -1.72 -12.07 10.40
N ARG A 35 -2.71 -12.65 11.07
CA ARG A 35 -2.86 -14.12 11.18
C ARG A 35 -2.87 -14.82 9.82
N ALA A 36 -3.65 -14.34 8.86
CA ALA A 36 -3.74 -14.96 7.54
C ALA A 36 -2.42 -14.84 6.76
N PHE A 37 -1.71 -13.72 6.90
CA PHE A 37 -0.42 -13.52 6.27
C PHE A 37 0.65 -14.44 6.89
N ALA A 38 0.66 -14.60 8.22
CA ALA A 38 1.55 -15.53 8.89
C ALA A 38 1.34 -16.98 8.43
N GLN A 39 0.08 -17.41 8.28
CA GLN A 39 -0.26 -18.72 7.73
C GLN A 39 0.19 -18.88 6.27
N TRP A 40 0.11 -17.80 5.48
CA TRP A 40 0.52 -17.83 4.08
C TRP A 40 2.02 -18.04 3.92
N PHE A 41 2.87 -17.25 4.59
CA PHE A 41 4.32 -17.36 4.39
C PHE A 41 4.94 -18.61 5.06
N THR A 42 4.23 -19.25 6.00
CA THR A 42 4.66 -20.52 6.62
C THR A 42 4.08 -21.76 5.94
N ALA A 43 3.22 -21.56 4.92
CA ALA A 43 2.63 -22.69 4.21
C ALA A 43 3.65 -23.38 3.30
N SER A 44 3.55 -24.72 3.19
CA SER A 44 4.37 -25.50 2.24
C SER A 44 4.10 -25.16 0.77
N LYS A 45 2.89 -24.66 0.48
CA LYS A 45 2.47 -24.17 -0.83
C LYS A 45 1.64 -22.90 -0.63
N PRO A 46 2.25 -21.73 -0.60
CA PRO A 46 1.55 -20.47 -0.40
C PRO A 46 0.70 -20.12 -1.62
N GLU A 47 -0.60 -19.93 -1.40
CA GLU A 47 -1.57 -19.53 -2.43
C GLU A 47 -2.26 -18.23 -2.01
N PRO A 48 -2.67 -17.37 -2.95
CA PRO A 48 -3.45 -16.18 -2.63
C PRO A 48 -4.72 -16.55 -1.85
N TYR A 49 -5.03 -15.77 -0.81
CA TYR A 49 -6.12 -16.10 0.11
C TYR A 49 -7.28 -15.09 0.09
N GLY A 50 -7.40 -14.30 -0.98
CA GLY A 50 -8.55 -13.39 -1.17
C GLY A 50 -8.61 -12.24 -0.17
N SER A 51 -7.48 -11.85 0.43
CA SER A 51 -7.46 -10.75 1.39
C SER A 51 -7.93 -9.45 0.74
N TRP A 52 -8.85 -8.77 1.43
CA TRP A 52 -9.31 -7.41 1.14
C TRP A 52 -8.57 -6.35 1.98
N GLY A 53 -7.62 -6.78 2.77
CA GLY A 53 -6.84 -5.93 3.69
C GLY A 53 -5.85 -5.01 2.99
N ASN A 54 -5.32 -4.06 3.75
CA ASN A 54 -4.38 -3.03 3.29
C ASN A 54 -2.93 -3.53 3.14
N GLY A 55 -2.62 -4.76 3.54
CA GLY A 55 -1.27 -5.33 3.50
C GLY A 55 -0.64 -5.42 2.10
N GLY A 56 -1.45 -5.42 1.02
CA GLY A 56 -0.96 -5.26 -0.35
C GLY A 56 -0.50 -3.83 -0.63
N ALA A 57 -1.33 -2.85 -0.26
CA ALA A 57 -1.08 -1.44 -0.50
C ALA A 57 0.11 -0.89 0.30
N MET A 58 0.28 -1.29 1.57
CA MET A 58 1.38 -0.82 2.42
C MET A 58 2.78 -1.18 1.91
N ARG A 59 2.90 -2.17 1.04
CA ARG A 59 4.19 -2.65 0.54
C ARG A 59 4.46 -2.33 -0.93
N VAL A 60 3.52 -1.68 -1.64
CA VAL A 60 3.55 -1.52 -3.09
C VAL A 60 4.36 -0.32 -3.59
N SER A 61 4.77 0.59 -2.72
CA SER A 61 5.48 1.82 -3.10
C SER A 61 6.70 1.60 -4.03
N PRO A 62 7.50 0.51 -3.92
CA PRO A 62 8.59 0.25 -4.86
C PRO A 62 8.14 0.17 -6.32
N VAL A 63 6.92 -0.31 -6.59
CA VAL A 63 6.35 -0.36 -7.93
C VAL A 63 6.27 1.05 -8.54
N GLY A 64 5.75 2.03 -7.80
CA GLY A 64 5.66 3.42 -8.28
C GLY A 64 7.02 4.04 -8.55
N PHE A 65 8.07 3.62 -7.85
CA PHE A 65 9.43 4.07 -8.11
C PHE A 65 10.09 3.41 -9.32
N LEU A 66 9.81 2.15 -9.61
CA LEU A 66 10.52 1.36 -10.61
C LEU A 66 9.79 1.28 -11.95
N ALA A 67 8.48 1.42 -11.97
CA ALA A 67 7.68 1.36 -13.19
C ALA A 67 8.05 2.50 -14.16
N THR A 68 7.96 2.20 -15.46
CA THR A 68 8.33 3.11 -16.56
C THR A 68 7.11 3.73 -17.24
N SER A 69 5.90 3.25 -16.95
CA SER A 69 4.62 3.76 -17.47
C SER A 69 3.49 3.45 -16.50
N GLU A 70 2.33 4.11 -16.65
CA GLU A 70 1.14 3.79 -15.84
C GLU A 70 0.66 2.35 -16.04
N ASP A 71 0.74 1.82 -17.26
CA ASP A 71 0.38 0.42 -17.53
C ASP A 71 1.34 -0.55 -16.82
N ALA A 72 2.63 -0.21 -16.79
CA ALA A 72 3.59 -0.97 -16.01
C ALA A 72 3.32 -0.89 -14.50
N VAL A 73 2.90 0.27 -13.98
CA VAL A 73 2.47 0.40 -12.57
C VAL A 73 1.35 -0.58 -12.26
N ILE A 74 0.32 -0.64 -13.09
CA ILE A 74 -0.82 -1.54 -12.88
C ILE A 74 -0.37 -3.00 -12.92
N THR A 75 0.33 -3.41 -13.96
CA THR A 75 0.79 -4.79 -14.15
C THR A 75 1.69 -5.26 -12.99
N MET A 76 2.66 -4.43 -12.60
CA MET A 76 3.58 -4.75 -11.50
C MET A 76 2.85 -4.74 -10.13
N SER A 77 1.95 -3.78 -9.91
CA SER A 77 1.13 -3.72 -8.69
C SER A 77 0.30 -4.99 -8.54
N ASP A 78 -0.35 -5.43 -9.61
CA ASP A 78 -1.14 -6.66 -9.62
C ASP A 78 -0.28 -7.89 -9.31
N ALA A 79 0.90 -7.98 -9.92
CA ALA A 79 1.82 -9.09 -9.69
C ALA A 79 2.28 -9.19 -8.22
N VAL A 80 2.67 -8.07 -7.58
CA VAL A 80 3.19 -8.11 -6.20
C VAL A 80 2.09 -8.13 -5.13
N THR A 81 0.88 -7.65 -5.46
CA THR A 81 -0.26 -7.64 -4.52
C THR A 81 -1.02 -8.95 -4.57
N GLY A 82 -1.24 -9.47 -5.77
CA GLY A 82 -2.05 -10.66 -6.02
C GLY A 82 -1.54 -11.95 -5.39
N ILE A 83 -0.26 -12.00 -5.01
CA ILE A 83 0.33 -13.16 -4.30
C ILE A 83 -0.37 -13.48 -2.96
N THR A 84 -1.06 -12.49 -2.37
CA THR A 84 -1.79 -12.62 -1.10
C THR A 84 -3.16 -11.94 -1.15
N HIS A 85 -3.19 -10.67 -1.59
CA HIS A 85 -4.32 -9.74 -1.53
C HIS A 85 -4.99 -9.64 -2.91
N ASN A 86 -5.51 -10.75 -3.41
CA ASN A 86 -6.15 -10.83 -4.74
C ASN A 86 -7.65 -10.49 -4.74
N HIS A 87 -8.16 -9.89 -3.65
CA HIS A 87 -9.50 -9.32 -3.64
C HIS A 87 -9.54 -8.01 -4.45
N PRO A 88 -10.60 -7.73 -5.24
CA PRO A 88 -10.67 -6.51 -6.08
C PRO A 88 -10.41 -5.21 -5.33
N GLU A 89 -10.92 -5.05 -4.09
CA GLU A 89 -10.68 -3.86 -3.28
C GLU A 89 -9.20 -3.67 -2.92
N ALA A 90 -8.52 -4.75 -2.54
CA ALA A 90 -7.10 -4.69 -2.20
C ALA A 90 -6.23 -4.41 -3.43
N MET A 91 -6.56 -5.02 -4.56
CA MET A 91 -5.88 -4.80 -5.83
C MET A 91 -6.01 -3.33 -6.27
N ALA A 92 -7.24 -2.80 -6.31
CA ALA A 92 -7.48 -1.40 -6.67
C ALA A 92 -6.77 -0.43 -5.71
N SER A 93 -6.77 -0.73 -4.40
CA SER A 93 -6.11 0.12 -3.40
C SER A 93 -4.58 0.12 -3.55
N ALA A 94 -3.98 -1.01 -3.86
CA ALA A 94 -2.54 -1.10 -4.16
C ALA A 94 -2.18 -0.33 -5.45
N GLN A 95 -2.99 -0.47 -6.50
CA GLN A 95 -2.83 0.31 -7.73
C GLN A 95 -2.91 1.82 -7.47
N ALA A 96 -3.84 2.27 -6.61
CA ALA A 96 -3.98 3.69 -6.26
C ALA A 96 -2.72 4.23 -5.57
N VAL A 97 -2.16 3.50 -4.60
CA VAL A 97 -0.90 3.89 -3.93
C VAL A 97 0.27 3.90 -4.91
N ALA A 98 0.42 2.85 -5.72
CA ALA A 98 1.52 2.75 -6.68
C ALA A 98 1.47 3.87 -7.74
N LEU A 99 0.28 4.21 -8.25
CA LEU A 99 0.08 5.32 -9.18
C LEU A 99 0.36 6.67 -8.51
N ALA A 100 -0.08 6.89 -7.27
CA ALA A 100 0.22 8.12 -6.54
C ALA A 100 1.74 8.34 -6.41
N VAL A 101 2.48 7.29 -6.02
CA VAL A 101 3.94 7.32 -5.94
C VAL A 101 4.58 7.56 -7.31
N TYR A 102 4.11 6.89 -8.35
CA TYR A 102 4.59 7.06 -9.72
C TYR A 102 4.40 8.50 -10.21
N TRP A 103 3.22 9.07 -10.07
CA TRP A 103 2.94 10.45 -10.48
C TRP A 103 3.75 11.46 -9.66
N ALA A 104 3.85 11.29 -8.35
CA ALA A 104 4.66 12.16 -7.49
C ALA A 104 6.14 12.13 -7.89
N LYS A 105 6.72 10.95 -8.15
CA LYS A 105 8.08 10.79 -8.67
C LYS A 105 8.30 11.55 -9.99
N HIS A 106 7.27 11.63 -10.84
CA HIS A 106 7.33 12.34 -12.13
C HIS A 106 6.95 13.83 -12.02
N GLY A 107 6.85 14.38 -10.81
CA GLY A 107 6.63 15.79 -10.57
C GLY A 107 5.17 16.26 -10.74
N VAL A 108 4.22 15.34 -10.81
CA VAL A 108 2.80 15.69 -10.83
C VAL A 108 2.42 16.31 -9.50
N GLN A 109 1.73 17.45 -9.55
CA GLN A 109 1.33 18.19 -8.35
C GLN A 109 0.27 17.43 -7.54
N ALA A 110 0.28 17.60 -6.21
CA ALA A 110 -0.63 16.91 -5.28
C ALA A 110 -2.12 17.07 -5.67
N SER A 111 -2.53 18.28 -6.08
CA SER A 111 -3.91 18.54 -6.51
C SER A 111 -4.32 17.77 -7.77
N GLU A 112 -3.37 17.55 -8.69
CA GLU A 112 -3.61 16.77 -9.90
C GLU A 112 -3.63 15.28 -9.59
N ILE A 113 -2.73 14.78 -8.71
CA ILE A 113 -2.76 13.41 -8.20
C ILE A 113 -4.11 13.12 -7.54
N GLN A 114 -4.57 14.02 -6.67
CA GLN A 114 -5.87 13.94 -6.04
C GLN A 114 -7.00 13.76 -7.05
N GLN A 115 -7.05 14.64 -8.07
CA GLN A 115 -8.09 14.60 -9.10
C GLN A 115 -8.07 13.27 -9.89
N ARG A 116 -6.89 12.79 -10.27
CA ARG A 116 -6.72 11.52 -11.01
C ARG A 116 -7.21 10.35 -10.18
N LEU A 117 -6.86 10.30 -8.88
CA LEU A 117 -7.27 9.24 -7.98
C LEU A 117 -8.78 9.26 -7.70
N VAL A 118 -9.37 10.45 -7.48
CA VAL A 118 -10.82 10.60 -7.34
C VAL A 118 -11.54 10.08 -8.58
N THR A 119 -11.08 10.47 -9.77
CA THR A 119 -11.69 10.05 -11.03
C THR A 119 -11.61 8.55 -11.26
N ARG A 120 -10.49 7.91 -10.87
CA ARG A 120 -10.23 6.50 -11.18
C ARG A 120 -10.75 5.53 -10.13
N PHE A 121 -10.72 5.92 -8.85
CA PHE A 121 -11.01 5.04 -7.72
C PHE A 121 -12.17 5.50 -6.85
N ASP A 122 -12.79 6.65 -7.16
CA ASP A 122 -13.89 7.25 -6.39
C ASP A 122 -13.55 7.49 -4.90
N TYR A 123 -12.30 7.86 -4.60
CA TYR A 123 -11.84 8.09 -3.25
C TYR A 123 -12.25 9.47 -2.72
N PRO A 124 -12.69 9.60 -1.45
CA PRO A 124 -13.09 10.89 -0.86
C PRO A 124 -11.88 11.74 -0.42
N LEU A 125 -10.93 12.00 -1.32
CA LEU A 125 -9.67 12.68 -1.04
C LEU A 125 -9.81 14.19 -0.82
N HIS A 126 -11.02 14.73 -0.82
CA HIS A 126 -11.31 16.11 -0.42
C HIS A 126 -11.29 16.29 1.11
N LEU A 127 -11.40 15.21 1.87
CA LEU A 127 -11.33 15.24 3.33
C LEU A 127 -9.88 15.41 3.78
N THR A 128 -9.64 16.39 4.63
CA THR A 128 -8.34 16.61 5.27
C THR A 128 -8.12 15.63 6.44
N PRO A 129 -6.88 15.43 6.93
CA PRO A 129 -6.65 14.65 8.14
C PRO A 129 -7.46 15.12 9.35
N ASP A 130 -7.73 16.43 9.47
CA ASP A 130 -8.53 16.99 10.55
C ASP A 130 -10.02 16.65 10.43
N ASP A 131 -10.54 16.55 9.21
CA ASP A 131 -11.91 16.09 8.95
C ASP A 131 -12.07 14.59 9.22
N ILE A 132 -11.04 13.80 8.95
CA ILE A 132 -11.06 12.35 9.11
C ILE A 132 -10.95 11.96 10.61
N ARG A 133 -10.04 12.59 11.34
CA ARG A 133 -9.62 12.21 12.70
C ARG A 133 -10.77 12.02 13.69
N PRO A 134 -11.80 12.90 13.78
CA PRO A 134 -12.88 12.74 14.76
C PRO A 134 -13.73 11.49 14.53
N GLY A 135 -13.84 11.01 13.30
CA GLY A 135 -14.67 9.86 12.91
C GLY A 135 -13.88 8.59 12.63
N HIS A 136 -12.54 8.66 12.67
CA HIS A 136 -11.70 7.52 12.31
C HIS A 136 -11.90 6.35 13.25
N LYS A 137 -12.01 5.16 12.68
CA LYS A 137 -12.06 3.89 13.41
C LYS A 137 -10.98 2.98 12.84
N ARG A 138 -10.39 2.16 13.71
CA ARG A 138 -9.43 1.14 13.26
C ARG A 138 -10.08 0.24 12.21
N THR A 139 -9.45 0.17 11.06
CA THR A 139 -9.83 -0.72 9.96
C THR A 139 -8.59 -1.23 9.26
N GLU A 140 -8.60 -2.50 8.88
CA GLU A 140 -7.58 -3.12 8.02
C GLU A 140 -8.08 -3.22 6.58
N ARG A 141 -9.32 -2.76 6.31
CA ARG A 141 -9.91 -2.80 4.98
C ARG A 141 -9.23 -1.80 4.07
N ALA A 142 -8.71 -2.28 2.95
CA ALA A 142 -7.94 -1.45 2.02
C ALA A 142 -8.74 -0.26 1.47
N SER A 143 -10.00 -0.48 1.07
CA SER A 143 -10.88 0.57 0.55
C SER A 143 -11.24 1.67 1.57
N GLU A 144 -11.01 1.43 2.86
CA GLU A 144 -11.26 2.41 3.93
C GLU A 144 -9.96 3.09 4.39
N SER A 145 -8.88 2.33 4.61
CA SER A 145 -7.62 2.87 5.15
C SER A 145 -6.74 3.57 4.10
N VAL A 146 -6.69 3.06 2.87
CA VAL A 146 -5.82 3.62 1.82
C VAL A 146 -6.22 5.04 1.40
N PRO A 147 -7.50 5.40 1.20
CA PRO A 147 -7.86 6.80 0.94
C PRO A 147 -7.41 7.75 2.05
N GLN A 148 -7.47 7.31 3.31
CA GLN A 148 -7.03 8.11 4.46
C GLN A 148 -5.51 8.30 4.48
N ALA A 149 -4.73 7.26 4.19
CA ALA A 149 -3.27 7.36 4.05
C ALA A 149 -2.88 8.32 2.92
N ILE A 150 -3.51 8.18 1.75
CA ILE A 150 -3.29 9.08 0.61
C ILE A 150 -3.66 10.52 0.97
N SER A 151 -4.78 10.74 1.68
CA SER A 151 -5.18 12.08 2.11
C SER A 151 -4.14 12.69 3.05
N CYS A 152 -3.60 11.94 4.01
CA CYS A 152 -2.53 12.42 4.88
C CYS A 152 -1.29 12.87 4.08
N ALA A 153 -0.92 12.15 3.04
CA ALA A 153 0.22 12.50 2.18
C ALA A 153 -0.07 13.75 1.31
N LEU A 154 -1.25 13.82 0.67
CA LEU A 154 -1.59 14.89 -0.27
C LEU A 154 -1.81 16.26 0.40
N HIS A 155 -2.28 16.27 1.67
CA HIS A 155 -2.52 17.51 2.43
C HIS A 155 -1.33 17.95 3.28
N ALA A 156 -0.25 17.16 3.30
CA ALA A 156 0.93 17.48 4.10
C ALA A 156 1.81 18.56 3.46
N VAL A 157 2.44 19.35 4.31
CA VAL A 157 3.42 20.38 3.89
C VAL A 157 4.86 19.87 3.91
N SER A 158 5.09 18.69 4.47
CA SER A 158 6.39 18.02 4.51
C SER A 158 6.23 16.51 4.74
N TYR A 159 7.31 15.75 4.54
CA TYR A 159 7.32 14.31 4.86
C TYR A 159 7.01 14.05 6.35
N GLU A 160 7.61 14.81 7.26
CA GLU A 160 7.34 14.69 8.69
C GLU A 160 5.87 14.96 9.01
N ASP A 161 5.29 15.98 8.38
CA ASP A 161 3.88 16.33 8.56
C ASP A 161 2.96 15.21 8.06
N ALA A 162 3.27 14.60 6.91
CA ALA A 162 2.53 13.44 6.39
C ALA A 162 2.49 12.27 7.38
N ILE A 163 3.66 11.92 7.92
CA ILE A 163 3.78 10.84 8.91
C ILE A 163 3.02 11.19 10.21
N ARG A 164 3.16 12.43 10.71
CA ARG A 164 2.44 12.89 11.90
C ARG A 164 0.93 12.85 11.70
N ASN A 165 0.44 13.31 10.55
CA ASN A 165 -0.96 13.24 10.19
C ASN A 165 -1.47 11.79 10.19
N ALA A 166 -0.75 10.89 9.52
CA ALA A 166 -1.10 9.47 9.45
C ALA A 166 -1.15 8.80 10.84
N VAL A 167 -0.09 8.99 11.64
CA VAL A 167 -0.03 8.45 13.02
C VAL A 167 -1.13 9.04 13.90
N SER A 168 -1.46 10.32 13.74
CA SER A 168 -2.49 11.00 14.54
C SER A 168 -3.92 10.53 14.29
N LEU A 169 -4.18 9.87 13.16
CA LEU A 169 -5.47 9.23 12.92
C LEU A 169 -5.69 8.05 13.89
N GLY A 170 -4.61 7.40 14.33
CA GLY A 170 -4.69 6.22 15.17
C GLY A 170 -5.05 4.94 14.40
N GLY A 171 -5.57 3.95 15.09
CA GLY A 171 -6.01 2.70 14.46
C GLY A 171 -4.85 1.83 13.96
N ASP A 172 -4.79 1.54 12.68
CA ASP A 172 -3.75 0.76 11.98
C ASP A 172 -2.61 1.68 11.51
N SER A 173 -2.08 2.47 12.44
CA SER A 173 -1.22 3.61 12.15
C SER A 173 0.13 3.26 11.53
N ASP A 174 0.66 2.07 11.77
CA ASP A 174 1.90 1.57 11.15
C ASP A 174 1.72 1.23 9.66
N THR A 175 0.50 0.91 9.25
CA THR A 175 0.14 0.69 7.84
C THR A 175 -0.23 2.00 7.13
N ILE A 176 -0.94 2.92 7.83
CA ILE A 176 -1.38 4.20 7.26
C ILE A 176 -0.18 5.14 7.04
N ALA A 177 0.81 5.14 7.95
CA ALA A 177 2.03 5.94 7.87
C ALA A 177 3.06 5.36 6.90
#